data_80d68d3eb66295e94216962a68334137
#
_entry.id   80d68d3eb66295e94216962a68334137
#
_cell.length_a   1.000
_cell.length_b   1.000
_cell.length_c   1.000
_cell.angle_alpha   90.00
_cell.angle_beta   90.00
_cell.angle_gamma   90.00
#
_symmetry.space_group_name_H-M   'P 1'
#
loop_
_entity.id
_entity.type
_entity.pdbx_description
1 polymer ?
#
loop_
_entity_poly.entity_id
_entity_poly.type
_entity_poly.pdbx_seq_one_letter_code
_entity_poly.pdbx_strand_id
1 'polypeptide(L)'
;MSEEHLIRHCAPTLAGLKTGSLFSCSFACQQELLNVLRQMNHRLLPKGVRVLPLRLSDNRALIYVYRPKKLSSDIADTVAEQILLRHGYDTAVCEKCIVRLIQRIRSQEKFPHEIGLFLGYPPEDVCGFIENKACNCKCVGCWKVYGDEEAAKRKFAQYKKCTEVYRDRWATGTDIERLTVAG
;
A
#
# COMPACT_ATOMS: atom_id res chain seq x y z
N MET A 1 -8.62 15.12 1.45
CA MET A 1 -7.36 14.48 1.01
C MET A 1 -6.65 15.42 0.04
N SER A 2 -5.32 15.57 0.13
CA SER A 2 -4.52 16.43 -0.75
C SER A 2 -3.39 15.63 -1.40
N GLU A 3 -2.72 16.20 -2.39
CA GLU A 3 -1.50 15.62 -3.00
C GLU A 3 -0.38 15.47 -1.97
N GLU A 4 -0.27 16.39 -1.02
CA GLU A 4 0.69 16.31 0.07
C GLU A 4 0.56 15.00 0.88
N HIS A 5 -0.67 14.50 1.11
CA HIS A 5 -0.87 13.19 1.75
C HIS A 5 -0.25 12.06 0.93
N LEU A 6 -0.37 12.12 -0.42
CA LEU A 6 0.26 11.11 -1.29
C LEU A 6 1.79 11.19 -1.23
N ILE A 7 2.36 12.38 -1.26
CA ILE A 7 3.81 12.57 -1.14
C ILE A 7 4.30 12.06 0.21
N ARG A 8 3.63 12.43 1.30
CA ARG A 8 4.02 12.06 2.66
C ARG A 8 3.97 10.55 2.92
N HIS A 9 2.93 9.87 2.42
CA HIS A 9 2.63 8.48 2.77
C HIS A 9 2.95 7.48 1.67
N CYS A 10 3.07 7.93 0.40
CA CYS A 10 3.14 7.04 -0.74
C CYS A 10 4.37 7.26 -1.64
N ALA A 11 5.32 8.12 -1.27
CA ALA A 11 6.50 8.41 -2.10
C ALA A 11 7.21 7.15 -2.62
N PRO A 12 7.48 6.10 -1.82
CA PRO A 12 8.09 4.88 -2.35
C PRO A 12 7.22 4.15 -3.39
N THR A 13 5.89 4.22 -3.25
CA THR A 13 4.96 3.63 -4.25
C THR A 13 4.93 4.49 -5.53
N LEU A 14 4.90 5.82 -5.41
CA LEU A 14 5.00 6.73 -6.54
C LEU A 14 6.33 6.56 -7.29
N ALA A 15 7.41 6.31 -6.58
CA ALA A 15 8.74 6.05 -7.13
C ALA A 15 8.91 4.65 -7.74
N GLY A 16 7.93 3.75 -7.66
CA GLY A 16 8.05 2.38 -8.13
C GLY A 16 8.87 1.45 -7.22
N LEU A 17 9.33 1.92 -6.07
CA LEU A 17 10.13 1.13 -5.11
C LEU A 17 9.27 0.17 -4.28
N LYS A 18 8.00 0.51 -4.08
CA LYS A 18 7.05 -0.23 -3.25
C LYS A 18 5.77 -0.54 -4.02
N THR A 19 5.16 -1.68 -3.75
CA THR A 19 3.94 -2.14 -4.42
C THR A 19 2.74 -1.30 -4.04
N GLY A 20 2.55 -1.06 -2.74
CA GLY A 20 1.42 -0.29 -2.25
C GLY A 20 1.68 0.43 -0.95
N SER A 21 0.92 1.46 -0.70
CA SER A 21 0.91 2.25 0.54
C SER A 21 -0.50 2.42 1.04
N LEU A 22 -0.66 2.46 2.35
CA LEU A 22 -1.93 2.59 3.03
C LEU A 22 -1.86 3.75 4.02
N PHE A 23 -2.86 4.62 4.01
CA PHE A 23 -2.96 5.70 4.99
C PHE A 23 -4.42 6.07 5.27
N SER A 24 -4.65 6.70 6.41
CA SER A 24 -5.95 7.26 6.77
C SER A 24 -5.94 8.77 6.61
N CYS A 25 -7.04 9.31 6.10
CA CYS A 25 -7.28 10.75 6.08
C CYS A 25 -8.71 11.06 6.53
N SER A 26 -8.93 12.27 7.06
CA SER A 26 -10.27 12.81 7.34
C SER A 26 -10.89 13.41 6.07
N PHE A 27 -12.22 13.46 6.04
CA PHE A 27 -12.98 14.17 5.02
C PHE A 27 -14.23 14.79 5.65
N ALA A 28 -14.66 15.94 5.14
CA ALA A 28 -15.90 16.59 5.56
C ALA A 28 -17.10 16.10 4.72
N CYS A 29 -16.88 15.91 3.41
CA CYS A 29 -17.90 15.45 2.47
C CYS A 29 -17.39 14.26 1.67
N GLN A 30 -18.16 13.17 1.68
CA GLN A 30 -17.80 11.94 0.96
C GLN A 30 -17.75 12.16 -0.56
N GLN A 31 -18.67 12.96 -1.11
CA GLN A 31 -18.71 13.24 -2.54
C GLN A 31 -17.48 14.01 -3.01
N GLU A 32 -17.03 14.98 -2.22
CA GLU A 32 -15.78 15.73 -2.49
C GLU A 32 -14.56 14.80 -2.46
N LEU A 33 -14.47 13.92 -1.46
CA LEU A 33 -13.40 12.92 -1.40
C LEU A 33 -13.39 12.04 -2.65
N LEU A 34 -14.54 11.52 -3.07
CA LEU A 34 -14.65 10.68 -4.26
C LEU A 34 -14.26 11.43 -5.54
N ASN A 35 -14.59 12.72 -5.64
CA ASN A 35 -14.16 13.54 -6.76
C ASN A 35 -12.64 13.73 -6.78
N VAL A 36 -12.04 14.00 -5.63
CA VAL A 36 -10.57 14.10 -5.50
C VAL A 36 -9.90 12.76 -5.88
N LEU A 37 -10.43 11.63 -5.44
CA LEU A 37 -9.90 10.30 -5.80
C LEU A 37 -9.99 10.03 -7.31
N ARG A 38 -11.09 10.44 -7.96
CA ARG A 38 -11.22 10.33 -9.44
C ARG A 38 -10.20 11.19 -10.16
N GLN A 39 -10.01 12.45 -9.73
CA GLN A 39 -8.99 13.34 -10.32
C GLN A 39 -7.58 12.77 -10.14
N MET A 40 -7.24 12.26 -8.93
CA MET A 40 -5.96 11.60 -8.70
C MET A 40 -5.76 10.39 -9.61
N ASN A 41 -6.78 9.52 -9.74
CA ASN A 41 -6.70 8.38 -10.65
C ASN A 41 -6.54 8.81 -12.11
N HIS A 42 -7.24 9.84 -12.58
CA HIS A 42 -7.09 10.34 -13.93
C HIS A 42 -5.65 10.73 -14.24
N ARG A 43 -4.95 11.36 -13.30
CA ARG A 43 -3.56 11.80 -13.43
C ARG A 43 -2.54 10.66 -13.24
N LEU A 44 -2.79 9.72 -12.34
CA LEU A 44 -1.80 8.71 -11.93
C LEU A 44 -1.95 7.36 -12.64
N LEU A 45 -3.13 7.03 -13.19
CA LEU A 45 -3.35 5.81 -13.98
C LEU A 45 -2.41 5.68 -15.18
N PRO A 46 -2.15 6.74 -15.96
CA PRO A 46 -1.18 6.67 -17.07
C PRO A 46 0.26 6.36 -16.61
N LYS A 47 0.55 6.60 -15.32
CA LYS A 47 1.82 6.26 -14.68
C LYS A 47 1.83 4.88 -14.02
N GLY A 48 0.74 4.10 -14.16
CA GLY A 48 0.62 2.78 -13.56
C GLY A 48 0.35 2.78 -12.05
N VAL A 49 -0.22 3.85 -11.50
CA VAL A 49 -0.60 3.96 -10.09
C VAL A 49 -2.10 4.12 -9.96
N ARG A 50 -2.71 3.38 -9.03
CA ARG A 50 -4.14 3.48 -8.66
C ARG A 50 -4.31 3.94 -7.22
N VAL A 51 -5.39 4.70 -6.98
CA VAL A 51 -5.78 5.21 -5.66
C VAL A 51 -7.21 4.74 -5.37
N LEU A 52 -7.40 3.96 -4.30
CA LEU A 52 -8.70 3.37 -3.95
C LEU A 52 -9.06 3.64 -2.48
N PRO A 53 -10.33 3.97 -2.17
CA PRO A 53 -10.84 3.94 -0.80
C PRO A 53 -11.21 2.50 -0.43
N LEU A 54 -10.53 1.92 0.56
CA LEU A 54 -10.85 0.57 1.06
C LEU A 54 -12.03 0.62 2.06
N ARG A 55 -12.07 1.66 2.90
CA ARG A 55 -13.13 1.88 3.89
C ARG A 55 -13.40 3.37 4.04
N LEU A 56 -14.68 3.72 4.18
CA LEU A 56 -15.17 5.04 4.54
C LEU A 56 -16.05 4.89 5.78
N SER A 57 -15.70 5.53 6.89
CA SER A 57 -16.46 5.50 8.14
C SER A 57 -16.13 6.73 8.99
N ASP A 58 -17.11 7.28 9.69
CA ASP A 58 -16.94 8.33 10.69
C ASP A 58 -16.06 9.51 10.25
N ASN A 59 -16.30 10.02 9.04
CA ASN A 59 -15.51 11.08 8.41
C ASN A 59 -14.02 10.74 8.23
N ARG A 60 -13.66 9.44 8.24
CA ARG A 60 -12.32 8.93 7.96
C ARG A 60 -12.34 7.96 6.78
N ALA A 61 -11.37 8.12 5.91
CA ALA A 61 -11.13 7.24 4.78
C ALA A 61 -9.83 6.46 4.97
N LEU A 62 -9.87 5.16 4.70
CA LEU A 62 -8.68 4.33 4.55
C LEU A 62 -8.37 4.25 3.06
N ILE A 63 -7.27 4.86 2.65
CA ILE A 63 -6.87 4.99 1.24
C ILE A 63 -5.70 4.05 0.94
N TYR A 64 -5.82 3.31 -0.14
CA TYR A 64 -4.80 2.44 -0.69
C TYR A 64 -4.31 2.99 -2.03
N VAL A 65 -2.99 3.18 -2.12
CA VAL A 65 -2.30 3.62 -3.34
C VAL A 65 -1.38 2.50 -3.77
N TYR A 66 -1.51 2.01 -5.01
CA TYR A 66 -0.76 0.83 -5.42
C TYR A 66 -0.44 0.81 -6.92
N ARG A 67 0.48 -0.06 -7.29
CA ARG A 67 0.87 -0.36 -8.67
C ARG A 67 0.31 -1.72 -9.08
N PRO A 68 -0.72 -1.77 -9.95
CA PRO A 68 -1.39 -3.03 -10.32
C PRO A 68 -0.44 -4.09 -10.88
N LYS A 69 0.46 -3.73 -11.80
CA LYS A 69 1.42 -4.68 -12.37
C LYS A 69 2.36 -5.28 -11.31
N LYS A 70 2.84 -4.43 -10.39
CA LYS A 70 3.72 -4.89 -9.30
C LYS A 70 2.96 -5.76 -8.31
N LEU A 71 1.73 -5.40 -7.96
CA LEU A 71 0.87 -6.20 -7.10
C LEU A 71 0.58 -7.57 -7.72
N SER A 72 0.28 -7.62 -9.03
CA SER A 72 0.06 -8.88 -9.72
C SER A 72 1.27 -9.80 -9.66
N SER A 73 2.47 -9.25 -9.81
CA SER A 73 3.73 -10.00 -9.66
C SER A 73 3.94 -10.50 -8.22
N ASP A 74 3.68 -9.65 -7.22
CA ASP A 74 3.90 -10.01 -5.81
C ASP A 74 2.89 -11.07 -5.34
N ILE A 75 1.63 -11.02 -5.81
CA ILE A 75 0.60 -12.04 -5.49
C ILE A 75 0.92 -13.40 -6.15
N ALA A 76 1.61 -13.41 -7.29
CA ALA A 76 2.01 -14.62 -7.98
C ALA A 76 3.22 -15.34 -7.32
N ASP A 77 3.84 -14.75 -6.30
CA ASP A 77 4.81 -15.45 -5.46
C ASP A 77 4.15 -16.64 -4.76
N THR A 78 4.81 -17.80 -4.78
CA THR A 78 4.26 -19.06 -4.27
C THR A 78 3.84 -18.98 -2.79
N VAL A 79 4.64 -18.30 -1.95
CA VAL A 79 4.34 -18.16 -0.51
C VAL A 79 3.21 -17.17 -0.31
N ALA A 80 3.21 -16.05 -1.04
CA ALA A 80 2.15 -15.05 -1.00
C ALA A 80 0.81 -15.65 -1.43
N GLU A 81 0.80 -16.41 -2.53
CA GLU A 81 -0.38 -17.10 -3.04
C GLU A 81 -0.96 -18.06 -1.99
N GLN A 82 -0.14 -18.90 -1.38
CA GLN A 82 -0.58 -19.83 -0.34
C GLN A 82 -1.21 -19.10 0.85
N ILE A 83 -0.60 -17.99 1.30
CA ILE A 83 -1.18 -17.18 2.38
C ILE A 83 -2.57 -16.66 1.96
N LEU A 84 -2.69 -16.10 0.76
CA LEU A 84 -3.94 -15.54 0.27
C LEU A 84 -5.03 -16.61 0.10
N LEU A 85 -4.72 -17.78 -0.46
CA LEU A 85 -5.66 -18.90 -0.60
C LEU A 85 -6.21 -19.36 0.76
N ARG A 86 -5.36 -19.47 1.79
CA ARG A 86 -5.79 -19.80 3.17
C ARG A 86 -6.77 -18.77 3.76
N HIS A 87 -6.73 -17.53 3.29
CA HIS A 87 -7.63 -16.46 3.72
C HIS A 87 -8.82 -16.25 2.78
N GLY A 88 -9.03 -17.17 1.82
CA GLY A 88 -10.19 -17.19 0.94
C GLY A 88 -10.14 -16.16 -0.20
N TYR A 89 -8.94 -15.84 -0.67
CA TYR A 89 -8.75 -15.03 -1.87
C TYR A 89 -8.72 -15.93 -3.12
N ASP A 90 -9.26 -15.43 -4.25
CA ASP A 90 -9.09 -16.01 -5.59
C ASP A 90 -7.89 -15.30 -6.25
N THR A 91 -6.73 -15.97 -6.24
CA THR A 91 -5.46 -15.42 -6.72
C THR A 91 -5.30 -15.43 -8.23
N ALA A 92 -6.19 -16.11 -8.97
CA ALA A 92 -6.14 -16.17 -10.43
C ALA A 92 -6.29 -14.80 -11.09
N VAL A 93 -6.96 -13.84 -10.43
CA VAL A 93 -7.22 -12.49 -10.94
C VAL A 93 -6.94 -11.46 -9.84
N CYS A 94 -5.92 -10.63 -10.04
CA CYS A 94 -5.48 -9.63 -9.06
C CYS A 94 -6.61 -8.70 -8.59
N GLU A 95 -7.51 -8.30 -9.51
CA GLU A 95 -8.66 -7.44 -9.20
C GLU A 95 -9.63 -8.11 -8.22
N LYS A 96 -9.82 -9.43 -8.31
CA LYS A 96 -10.65 -10.18 -7.35
C LYS A 96 -10.02 -10.16 -5.95
N CYS A 97 -8.68 -10.23 -5.87
CA CYS A 97 -7.97 -10.07 -4.59
C CYS A 97 -8.25 -8.70 -3.97
N ILE A 98 -8.23 -7.61 -4.76
CA ILE A 98 -8.57 -6.26 -4.27
C ILE A 98 -10.03 -6.20 -3.77
N VAL A 99 -10.98 -6.74 -4.53
CA VAL A 99 -12.39 -6.78 -4.11
C VAL A 99 -12.55 -7.54 -2.80
N ARG A 100 -11.91 -8.70 -2.68
CA ARG A 100 -11.93 -9.51 -1.47
C ARG A 100 -11.30 -8.78 -0.28
N LEU A 101 -10.17 -8.10 -0.47
CA LEU A 101 -9.54 -7.27 0.56
C LEU A 101 -10.51 -6.18 1.07
N ILE A 102 -11.18 -5.47 0.16
CA ILE A 102 -12.17 -4.44 0.52
C ILE A 102 -13.30 -5.06 1.35
N GLN A 103 -13.84 -6.21 0.94
CA GLN A 103 -14.89 -6.91 1.70
C GLN A 103 -14.41 -7.26 3.10
N ARG A 104 -13.22 -7.83 3.25
CA ARG A 104 -12.65 -8.21 4.56
C ARG A 104 -12.44 -7.00 5.47
N ILE A 105 -11.90 -5.89 4.94
CA ILE A 105 -11.70 -4.64 5.71
C ILE A 105 -13.03 -4.04 6.18
N ARG A 106 -14.12 -4.21 5.40
CA ARG A 106 -15.43 -3.66 5.74
C ARG A 106 -16.25 -4.54 6.69
N SER A 107 -16.08 -5.87 6.61
CA SER A 107 -16.93 -6.84 7.31
C SER A 107 -16.31 -7.39 8.60
N GLN A 108 -15.02 -7.19 8.86
CA GLN A 108 -14.33 -7.81 9.98
C GLN A 108 -14.03 -6.83 11.11
N GLU A 109 -14.17 -7.28 12.34
CA GLU A 109 -13.73 -6.54 13.54
C GLU A 109 -12.20 -6.41 13.61
N LYS A 110 -11.49 -7.43 13.12
CA LYS A 110 -10.02 -7.45 13.11
C LYS A 110 -9.49 -7.09 11.72
N PHE A 111 -8.50 -6.21 11.71
CA PHE A 111 -7.82 -5.79 10.49
C PHE A 111 -7.09 -6.98 9.82
N PRO A 112 -7.26 -7.23 8.51
CA PRO A 112 -6.67 -8.38 7.83
C PRO A 112 -5.14 -8.23 7.76
N HIS A 113 -4.40 -9.14 8.39
CA HIS A 113 -2.94 -9.05 8.47
C HIS A 113 -2.24 -9.39 7.15
N GLU A 114 -2.88 -10.19 6.30
CA GLU A 114 -2.42 -10.50 4.95
C GLU A 114 -2.35 -9.27 4.02
N ILE A 115 -2.87 -8.12 4.45
CA ILE A 115 -2.72 -6.85 3.74
C ILE A 115 -1.24 -6.48 3.51
N GLY A 116 -0.33 -7.00 4.33
CA GLY A 116 1.12 -6.83 4.14
C GLY A 116 1.57 -7.22 2.74
N LEU A 117 0.98 -8.27 2.13
CA LEU A 117 1.27 -8.69 0.76
C LEU A 117 0.85 -7.61 -0.26
N PHE A 118 -0.30 -6.97 -0.05
CA PHE A 118 -0.77 -5.86 -0.89
C PHE A 118 0.09 -4.59 -0.73
N LEU A 119 0.83 -4.48 0.36
CA LEU A 119 1.78 -3.40 0.61
C LEU A 119 3.19 -3.72 0.08
N GLY A 120 3.42 -4.93 -0.46
CA GLY A 120 4.71 -5.39 -0.96
C GLY A 120 5.70 -5.71 0.16
N TYR A 121 5.21 -6.19 1.30
CA TYR A 121 6.06 -6.74 2.35
C TYR A 121 6.49 -8.16 1.96
N PRO A 122 7.70 -8.61 2.34
CA PRO A 122 8.16 -9.96 2.09
C PRO A 122 7.14 -11.00 2.60
N PRO A 123 6.78 -12.02 1.80
CA PRO A 123 5.81 -13.04 2.21
C PRO A 123 6.18 -13.75 3.52
N GLU A 124 7.49 -14.01 3.73
CA GLU A 124 8.00 -14.60 4.98
C GLU A 124 7.74 -13.71 6.21
N ASP A 125 7.80 -12.37 6.05
CA ASP A 125 7.51 -11.44 7.14
C ASP A 125 6.02 -11.38 7.44
N VAL A 126 5.17 -11.45 6.40
CA VAL A 126 3.72 -11.51 6.57
C VAL A 126 3.29 -12.81 7.22
N CYS A 127 3.85 -13.95 6.80
CA CYS A 127 3.63 -15.26 7.41
C CYS A 127 4.04 -15.25 8.88
N GLY A 128 5.27 -14.81 9.16
CA GLY A 128 5.78 -14.70 10.52
C GLY A 128 4.95 -13.80 11.42
N PHE A 129 4.43 -12.68 10.90
CA PHE A 129 3.53 -11.79 11.63
C PHE A 129 2.22 -12.49 12.02
N ILE A 130 1.62 -13.23 11.09
CA ILE A 130 0.36 -13.95 11.32
C ILE A 130 0.56 -15.08 12.33
N GLU A 131 1.58 -15.92 12.12
CA GLU A 131 1.86 -17.11 12.94
C GLU A 131 2.26 -16.74 14.37
N ASN A 132 3.11 -15.73 14.53
CA ASN A 132 3.58 -15.27 15.83
C ASN A 132 2.64 -14.25 16.50
N LYS A 133 1.45 -13.98 15.94
CA LYS A 133 0.51 -12.99 16.47
C LYS A 133 1.18 -11.63 16.75
N ALA A 134 2.00 -11.20 15.83
CA ALA A 134 2.79 -9.96 15.90
C ALA A 134 3.87 -9.92 17.00
N CYS A 135 4.18 -11.05 17.65
CA CYS A 135 5.26 -11.18 18.64
C CYS A 135 6.56 -11.71 18.00
N ASN A 136 7.67 -11.67 18.74
CA ASN A 136 8.94 -12.31 18.40
C ASN A 136 9.56 -11.85 17.06
N CYS A 137 9.30 -10.63 16.61
CA CYS A 137 9.95 -10.08 15.43
C CYS A 137 11.43 -9.75 15.72
N LYS A 138 12.29 -9.89 14.71
CA LYS A 138 13.73 -9.56 14.80
C LYS A 138 13.95 -8.06 14.93
N CYS A 139 13.23 -7.26 14.13
CA CYS A 139 13.24 -5.80 14.23
C CYS A 139 11.92 -5.19 13.72
N VAL A 140 11.73 -3.89 13.98
CA VAL A 140 10.55 -3.12 13.58
C VAL A 140 10.99 -1.89 12.78
N GLY A 141 10.38 -1.69 11.62
CA GLY A 141 10.55 -0.51 10.78
C GLY A 141 9.24 -0.17 10.06
N CYS A 142 9.25 -0.17 8.74
CA CYS A 142 8.01 -0.03 7.96
C CYS A 142 7.04 -1.20 8.17
N TRP A 143 7.56 -2.35 8.62
CA TRP A 143 6.82 -3.52 9.07
C TRP A 143 7.61 -4.26 10.15
N LYS A 144 7.04 -5.31 10.75
CA LYS A 144 7.75 -6.23 11.66
C LYS A 144 8.43 -7.32 10.86
N VAL A 145 9.74 -7.46 11.04
CA VAL A 145 10.61 -8.36 10.27
C VAL A 145 10.78 -9.70 10.99
N TYR A 146 10.58 -10.78 10.28
CA TYR A 146 10.78 -12.16 10.73
C TYR A 146 11.83 -12.90 9.87
N GLY A 147 11.95 -12.49 8.60
CA GLY A 147 12.89 -13.01 7.62
C GLY A 147 14.29 -12.38 7.69
N ASP A 148 14.75 -11.84 6.55
CA ASP A 148 16.07 -11.20 6.42
C ASP A 148 16.06 -9.77 6.96
N GLU A 149 16.63 -9.61 8.16
CA GLU A 149 16.68 -8.31 8.86
C GLU A 149 17.52 -7.28 8.10
N GLU A 150 18.65 -7.68 7.54
CA GLU A 150 19.54 -6.76 6.84
C GLU A 150 18.95 -6.27 5.51
N ALA A 151 18.29 -7.14 4.76
CA ALA A 151 17.56 -6.77 3.56
C ALA A 151 16.40 -5.79 3.91
N ALA A 152 15.68 -6.05 4.99
CA ALA A 152 14.60 -5.18 5.46
C ALA A 152 15.13 -3.79 5.86
N LYS A 153 16.21 -3.70 6.62
CA LYS A 153 16.85 -2.42 7.02
C LYS A 153 17.28 -1.61 5.79
N ARG A 154 17.86 -2.25 4.77
CA ARG A 154 18.21 -1.57 3.51
C ARG A 154 16.96 -0.99 2.82
N LYS A 155 15.86 -1.75 2.75
CA LYS A 155 14.59 -1.26 2.19
C LYS A 155 14.02 -0.09 3.00
N PHE A 156 14.05 -0.15 4.34
CA PHE A 156 13.59 0.94 5.20
C PHE A 156 14.38 2.23 4.95
N ALA A 157 15.70 2.14 4.88
CA ALA A 157 16.57 3.28 4.57
C ALA A 157 16.27 3.87 3.18
N GLN A 158 16.06 3.00 2.18
CA GLN A 158 15.69 3.41 0.82
C GLN A 158 14.32 4.13 0.80
N TYR A 159 13.30 3.61 1.50
CA TYR A 159 11.98 4.25 1.56
C TYR A 159 12.02 5.59 2.29
N LYS A 160 12.79 5.67 3.39
CA LYS A 160 13.00 6.92 4.13
C LYS A 160 13.63 7.97 3.22
N LYS A 161 14.76 7.65 2.58
CA LYS A 161 15.46 8.55 1.66
C LYS A 161 14.58 9.00 0.50
N CYS A 162 13.82 8.07 -0.09
CA CYS A 162 12.86 8.37 -1.15
C CYS A 162 11.82 9.39 -0.67
N THR A 163 11.25 9.20 0.52
CA THR A 163 10.23 10.10 1.07
C THR A 163 10.80 11.50 1.34
N GLU A 164 12.02 11.59 1.84
CA GLU A 164 12.72 12.88 2.05
C GLU A 164 12.89 13.63 0.72
N VAL A 165 13.45 12.97 -0.31
CA VAL A 165 13.65 13.56 -1.64
C VAL A 165 12.33 14.02 -2.28
N TYR A 166 11.26 13.21 -2.15
CA TYR A 166 9.94 13.57 -2.70
C TYR A 166 9.33 14.78 -2.00
N ARG A 167 9.47 14.87 -0.68
CA ARG A 167 9.00 16.03 0.10
C ARG A 167 9.73 17.31 -0.30
N ASP A 168 11.06 17.25 -0.44
CA ASP A 168 11.87 18.41 -0.83
C ASP A 168 11.48 18.88 -2.24
N ARG A 169 11.33 17.96 -3.20
CA ARG A 169 10.91 18.30 -4.56
C ARG A 169 9.48 18.84 -4.62
N TRP A 170 8.59 18.27 -3.83
CA TRP A 170 7.24 18.80 -3.68
C TRP A 170 7.24 20.21 -3.12
N ALA A 171 8.01 20.48 -2.08
CA ALA A 171 8.14 21.80 -1.46
C ALA A 171 8.71 22.86 -2.42
N THR A 172 9.50 22.44 -3.42
CA THR A 172 9.99 23.32 -4.50
C THR A 172 9.04 23.41 -5.72
N GLY A 173 7.80 22.90 -5.59
CA GLY A 173 6.75 23.05 -6.61
C GLY A 173 6.77 22.00 -7.71
N THR A 174 7.47 20.87 -7.54
CA THR A 174 7.42 19.78 -8.52
C THR A 174 6.06 19.06 -8.42
N ASP A 175 5.36 18.97 -9.54
CA ASP A 175 4.03 18.31 -9.64
C ASP A 175 4.09 16.81 -9.36
N ILE A 176 3.01 16.25 -8.79
CA ILE A 176 2.92 14.83 -8.43
C ILE A 176 3.07 13.91 -9.65
N GLU A 177 2.61 14.32 -10.83
CA GLU A 177 2.76 13.52 -12.05
C GLU A 177 4.24 13.37 -12.46
N ARG A 178 5.03 14.44 -12.27
CA ARG A 178 6.48 14.42 -12.52
C ARG A 178 7.22 13.59 -11.46
N LEU A 179 6.74 13.60 -10.23
CA LEU A 179 7.27 12.78 -9.15
C LEU A 179 6.88 11.30 -9.30
N THR A 180 5.82 10.98 -10.07
CA THR A 180 5.39 9.61 -10.25
C THR A 180 6.14 8.97 -11.43
N VAL A 181 6.96 7.98 -11.13
CA VAL A 181 7.68 7.18 -12.12
C VAL A 181 6.68 6.30 -12.87
N ALA A 182 6.76 6.28 -14.21
CA ALA A 182 5.95 5.38 -15.02
C ALA A 182 6.37 3.92 -14.81
N GLY A 183 5.40 2.97 -14.82
CA GLY A 183 5.63 1.55 -14.58
C GLY A 183 4.75 0.64 -15.42
#